data_6556d5286767edef5dd054ef6da1ed00
#
_entry.id   6556d5286767edef5dd054ef6da1ed00
#
_cell.length_a   1.000
_cell.length_b   1.000
_cell.length_c   1.000
_cell.angle_alpha   90.00
_cell.angle_beta   90.00
_cell.angle_gamma   90.00
#
_symmetry.space_group_name_H-M   'P 1'
#
loop_
_entity.id
_entity.type
_entity.pdbx_description
1 polymer ?
#
loop_
_entity_poly.entity_id
_entity_poly.type
_entity_poly.pdbx_seq_one_letter_code
_entity_poly.pdbx_strand_id
1 'polypeptide(L)'
;MSENSFTISHHNLSAEIDAHIFGNRRFILAQIQAGYWGDVETTAKKIAVELLKETWNLPTLVKDKARVKELTTQIVNSLTEHLEHREETVRVIATKSASIDLIRCEPQLKDVAKLPSAAVMFSSMEACTRKDLWQKDADGIAYLRHKAKTNLKNYIEHYISSPGDITLLPWNEAQQIIDKFGFTTAKLHLIFAAHAMAQERPWESQFNLKVSNIIQEFGWDRNHKKSKREKLREIATTAFALDCLLVKAVWIEGKNYKGQIIASAPVGRMWNVYVKPIGQYNLEGKIESPDDIYLTVQPGLWTRDFLNKAGATSRQALYQFGYLAKQVLAIDPYHNELALRLAIHLTLDSRVRKHGKYRVEELLEIALPKPAISKARLDYRKAYDLKQCWDSALVLLNKLNWQIEFDSLTYPEKLRPESPQKNPKGYLDTLLDAYICIKPPTPIPELLASGTTSRIKPTRPRTKKLKLSSSQSLTGNQVRTGRKIKGWSQAQLAGFLGVSQKLISLIERGERPITQKLNQKICKLLEI
;
A
#
# COMPACT_ATOMS: atom_id res chain seq x y z
N MET A 1 -41.82 49.87 -14.34
CA MET A 1 -41.58 48.46 -13.89
C MET A 1 -40.88 47.76 -15.03
N SER A 2 -39.57 47.71 -14.96
CA SER A 2 -38.70 47.18 -16.02
C SER A 2 -38.67 45.64 -15.95
N GLU A 3 -39.18 45.02 -17.00
CA GLU A 3 -38.96 43.60 -17.27
C GLU A 3 -37.47 43.40 -17.56
N ASN A 4 -36.76 42.88 -16.57
CA ASN A 4 -35.43 42.32 -16.80
C ASN A 4 -35.57 41.02 -17.57
N SER A 5 -35.46 41.08 -18.88
CA SER A 5 -35.29 39.92 -19.74
C SER A 5 -33.91 39.33 -19.49
N PHE A 6 -33.84 38.33 -18.64
CA PHE A 6 -32.69 37.41 -18.55
C PHE A 6 -32.65 36.59 -19.85
N THR A 7 -32.00 37.14 -20.87
CA THR A 7 -31.58 36.35 -22.05
C THR A 7 -30.33 35.59 -21.69
N ILE A 8 -30.49 34.36 -21.19
CA ILE A 8 -29.39 33.38 -21.12
C ILE A 8 -29.01 33.10 -22.57
N SER A 9 -27.80 33.47 -22.98
CA SER A 9 -27.34 33.23 -24.35
C SER A 9 -27.28 31.71 -24.59
N HIS A 10 -27.75 31.24 -25.75
CA HIS A 10 -27.78 29.83 -26.12
C HIS A 10 -26.42 29.10 -25.94
N HIS A 11 -25.32 29.83 -26.06
CA HIS A 11 -23.97 29.28 -25.87
C HIS A 11 -23.64 28.94 -24.41
N ASN A 12 -24.13 29.72 -23.43
CA ASN A 12 -23.91 29.43 -22.00
C ASN A 12 -24.77 28.27 -21.51
N LEU A 13 -25.98 28.12 -22.04
CA LEU A 13 -26.93 27.11 -21.63
C LEU A 13 -26.45 25.67 -21.96
N SER A 14 -25.90 25.50 -23.17
CA SER A 14 -25.33 24.20 -23.58
C SER A 14 -24.15 23.81 -22.71
N ALA A 15 -23.23 24.75 -22.43
CA ALA A 15 -22.06 24.47 -21.59
C ALA A 15 -22.43 24.14 -20.13
N GLU A 16 -23.48 24.76 -19.58
CA GLU A 16 -23.96 24.46 -18.22
C GLU A 16 -24.67 23.10 -18.15
N ILE A 17 -25.46 22.75 -19.17
CA ILE A 17 -26.09 21.43 -19.30
C ILE A 17 -25.00 20.35 -19.39
N ASP A 18 -24.00 20.55 -20.26
CA ASP A 18 -22.90 19.61 -20.42
C ASP A 18 -22.07 19.48 -19.16
N ALA A 19 -21.80 20.58 -18.43
CA ALA A 19 -21.11 20.54 -17.14
C ALA A 19 -21.92 19.79 -16.06
N HIS A 20 -23.23 19.97 -16.03
CA HIS A 20 -24.10 19.26 -15.08
C HIS A 20 -24.19 17.77 -15.42
N ILE A 21 -24.37 17.43 -16.68
CA ILE A 21 -24.35 16.03 -17.16
C ILE A 21 -22.98 15.40 -16.93
N PHE A 22 -21.88 16.14 -17.18
CA PHE A 22 -20.53 15.65 -16.97
C PHE A 22 -20.21 15.47 -15.49
N GLY A 23 -20.60 16.40 -14.62
CA GLY A 23 -20.42 16.31 -13.17
C GLY A 23 -21.17 15.12 -12.54
N ASN A 24 -22.40 14.86 -13.00
CA ASN A 24 -23.25 13.76 -12.52
C ASN A 24 -23.21 12.53 -13.42
N ARG A 25 -22.34 12.49 -14.43
CA ARG A 25 -22.30 11.47 -15.49
C ARG A 25 -22.28 10.04 -14.97
N ARG A 26 -21.50 9.75 -13.93
CA ARG A 26 -21.41 8.41 -13.34
C ARG A 26 -22.73 7.99 -12.70
N PHE A 27 -23.36 8.90 -12.00
CA PHE A 27 -24.65 8.66 -11.36
C PHE A 27 -25.76 8.49 -12.40
N ILE A 28 -25.87 9.38 -13.37
CA ILE A 28 -26.87 9.35 -14.44
C ILE A 28 -26.76 8.07 -15.26
N LEU A 29 -25.53 7.70 -15.69
CA LEU A 29 -25.29 6.49 -16.47
C LEU A 29 -25.55 5.21 -15.64
N ALA A 30 -25.20 5.20 -14.35
CA ALA A 30 -25.51 4.07 -13.48
C ALA A 30 -27.01 3.88 -13.30
N GLN A 31 -27.78 4.95 -13.22
CA GLN A 31 -29.24 4.93 -13.09
C GLN A 31 -29.92 4.47 -14.41
N ILE A 32 -29.45 4.96 -15.57
CA ILE A 32 -29.94 4.51 -16.88
C ILE A 32 -29.62 3.03 -17.09
N GLN A 33 -28.41 2.58 -16.75
CA GLN A 33 -27.99 1.18 -16.87
C GLN A 33 -28.72 0.24 -15.89
N ALA A 34 -29.18 0.75 -14.76
CA ALA A 34 -29.94 0.00 -13.78
C ALA A 34 -31.45 -0.09 -14.12
N GLY A 35 -31.91 0.53 -15.21
CA GLY A 35 -33.32 0.54 -15.61
C GLY A 35 -34.23 1.41 -14.71
N TYR A 36 -33.65 2.19 -13.80
CA TYR A 36 -34.42 3.00 -12.84
C TYR A 36 -35.05 4.26 -13.48
N TRP A 37 -34.67 4.63 -14.69
CA TRP A 37 -35.01 5.92 -15.27
C TRP A 37 -35.87 5.84 -16.55
N GLY A 38 -36.47 4.75 -16.89
CA GLY A 38 -37.30 4.62 -18.09
C GLY A 38 -36.51 4.93 -19.38
N ASP A 39 -37.17 5.60 -20.31
CA ASP A 39 -36.52 6.07 -21.53
C ASP A 39 -35.68 7.35 -21.32
N VAL A 40 -34.86 7.68 -22.32
CA VAL A 40 -33.98 8.85 -22.30
C VAL A 40 -34.76 10.16 -22.17
N GLU A 41 -35.96 10.25 -22.75
CA GLU A 41 -36.81 11.45 -22.73
C GLU A 41 -37.36 11.72 -21.33
N THR A 42 -37.81 10.69 -20.61
CA THR A 42 -38.28 10.79 -19.23
C THR A 42 -37.16 11.22 -18.29
N THR A 43 -35.96 10.72 -18.49
CA THR A 43 -34.75 11.10 -17.76
C THR A 43 -34.38 12.56 -18.01
N ALA A 44 -34.32 12.99 -19.26
CA ALA A 44 -33.99 14.35 -19.66
C ALA A 44 -35.00 15.35 -19.07
N LYS A 45 -36.28 15.00 -19.04
CA LYS A 45 -37.34 15.83 -18.45
C LYS A 45 -37.16 16.03 -16.93
N LYS A 46 -36.75 14.99 -16.21
CA LYS A 46 -36.44 15.10 -14.77
C LYS A 46 -35.26 16.02 -14.54
N ILE A 47 -34.17 15.86 -15.31
CA ILE A 47 -32.99 16.73 -15.25
C ILE A 47 -33.36 18.19 -15.57
N ALA A 48 -34.16 18.43 -16.60
CA ALA A 48 -34.62 19.76 -16.95
C ALA A 48 -35.38 20.45 -15.81
N VAL A 49 -36.25 19.71 -15.13
CA VAL A 49 -37.01 20.22 -13.98
C VAL A 49 -36.11 20.50 -12.79
N GLU A 50 -35.13 19.67 -12.54
CA GLU A 50 -34.16 19.81 -11.44
C GLU A 50 -33.24 21.04 -11.70
N LEU A 51 -32.73 21.21 -12.90
CA LEU A 51 -31.95 22.39 -13.30
C LEU A 51 -32.73 23.70 -13.10
N LEU A 52 -33.99 23.72 -13.51
CA LEU A 52 -34.82 24.90 -13.32
C LEU A 52 -35.14 25.22 -11.87
N LYS A 53 -35.32 24.20 -11.02
CA LYS A 53 -35.69 24.39 -9.61
C LYS A 53 -34.51 24.67 -8.72
N GLU A 54 -33.50 23.82 -8.80
CA GLU A 54 -32.42 23.73 -7.79
C GLU A 54 -31.16 24.46 -8.22
N THR A 55 -30.76 24.31 -9.48
CA THR A 55 -29.52 24.93 -9.98
C THR A 55 -29.70 26.38 -10.36
N TRP A 56 -30.76 26.70 -11.08
CA TRP A 56 -31.01 28.08 -11.56
C TRP A 56 -32.01 28.88 -10.72
N ASN A 57 -32.59 28.24 -9.72
CA ASN A 57 -33.57 28.86 -8.80
C ASN A 57 -34.72 29.60 -9.55
N LEU A 58 -35.22 29.00 -10.63
CA LEU A 58 -36.29 29.52 -11.47
C LEU A 58 -37.55 28.66 -11.45
N PRO A 59 -38.19 28.43 -10.27
CA PRO A 59 -39.30 27.50 -10.13
C PRO A 59 -40.57 27.90 -10.92
N THR A 60 -40.69 29.16 -11.29
CA THR A 60 -41.81 29.67 -12.12
C THR A 60 -41.77 29.12 -13.54
N LEU A 61 -40.58 28.90 -14.09
CA LEU A 61 -40.41 28.36 -15.45
C LEU A 61 -40.70 26.85 -15.55
N VAL A 62 -40.78 26.14 -14.46
CA VAL A 62 -41.20 24.73 -14.44
C VAL A 62 -42.65 24.56 -14.91
N LYS A 63 -43.49 25.61 -14.76
CA LYS A 63 -44.89 25.61 -15.20
C LYS A 63 -45.00 25.93 -16.71
N ASP A 64 -43.95 26.48 -17.32
CA ASP A 64 -43.90 26.74 -18.76
C ASP A 64 -43.56 25.46 -19.52
N LYS A 65 -44.57 24.81 -20.07
CA LYS A 65 -44.45 23.57 -20.82
C LYS A 65 -43.54 23.68 -22.06
N ALA A 66 -43.51 24.88 -22.72
CA ALA A 66 -42.69 25.10 -23.88
C ALA A 66 -41.22 25.14 -23.50
N ARG A 67 -40.86 25.83 -22.41
CA ARG A 67 -39.50 25.94 -21.93
C ARG A 67 -38.96 24.61 -21.38
N VAL A 68 -39.77 23.86 -20.62
CA VAL A 68 -39.40 22.51 -20.15
C VAL A 68 -39.18 21.56 -21.33
N LYS A 69 -40.01 21.65 -22.38
CA LYS A 69 -39.85 20.83 -23.60
C LYS A 69 -38.56 21.18 -24.36
N GLU A 70 -38.25 22.47 -24.49
CA GLU A 70 -37.02 22.94 -25.15
C GLU A 70 -35.78 22.43 -24.44
N LEU A 71 -35.71 22.61 -23.09
CA LEU A 71 -34.62 22.08 -22.26
C LEU A 71 -34.51 20.57 -22.31
N THR A 72 -35.66 19.86 -22.28
CA THR A 72 -35.69 18.40 -22.42
C THR A 72 -35.07 17.99 -23.75
N THR A 73 -35.40 18.68 -24.85
CA THR A 73 -34.82 18.36 -26.17
C THR A 73 -33.32 18.62 -26.22
N GLN A 74 -32.81 19.70 -25.61
CA GLN A 74 -31.38 19.98 -25.54
C GLN A 74 -30.64 18.91 -24.71
N ILE A 75 -31.22 18.51 -23.60
CA ILE A 75 -30.64 17.43 -22.75
C ILE A 75 -30.69 16.07 -23.47
N VAL A 76 -31.76 15.74 -24.19
CA VAL A 76 -31.85 14.53 -25.03
C VAL A 76 -30.75 14.54 -26.08
N ASN A 77 -30.58 15.67 -26.79
CA ASN A 77 -29.53 15.78 -27.81
C ASN A 77 -28.11 15.58 -27.20
N SER A 78 -27.82 16.25 -26.09
CA SER A 78 -26.53 16.10 -25.39
C SER A 78 -26.32 14.66 -24.89
N LEU A 79 -27.33 14.04 -24.30
CA LEU A 79 -27.26 12.63 -23.86
C LEU A 79 -27.09 11.68 -25.05
N THR A 80 -27.77 11.92 -26.16
CA THR A 80 -27.71 11.09 -27.38
C THR A 80 -26.34 11.19 -28.02
N GLU A 81 -25.80 12.40 -28.18
CA GLU A 81 -24.45 12.64 -28.72
C GLU A 81 -23.37 11.95 -27.87
N HIS A 82 -23.51 12.01 -26.54
CA HIS A 82 -22.63 11.31 -25.62
C HIS A 82 -22.82 9.78 -25.65
N LEU A 83 -24.01 9.27 -25.98
CA LEU A 83 -24.29 7.85 -26.11
C LEU A 83 -23.81 7.33 -27.48
N GLU A 84 -23.99 8.11 -28.58
CA GLU A 84 -23.51 7.76 -29.93
C GLU A 84 -21.98 7.73 -30.00
N HIS A 85 -21.31 8.70 -29.40
CA HIS A 85 -19.85 8.70 -29.23
C HIS A 85 -19.37 7.47 -28.43
N ARG A 86 -20.22 6.95 -27.56
CA ARG A 86 -19.94 5.74 -26.80
C ARG A 86 -20.31 4.47 -27.55
N GLU A 87 -21.36 4.48 -28.39
CA GLU A 87 -21.65 3.36 -29.28
C GLU A 87 -20.55 3.18 -30.33
N GLU A 88 -19.97 4.24 -30.84
CA GLU A 88 -18.82 4.19 -31.72
C GLU A 88 -17.58 3.70 -30.97
N THR A 89 -17.35 4.17 -29.72
CA THR A 89 -16.29 3.67 -28.83
C THR A 89 -16.59 2.24 -28.40
N VAL A 90 -17.85 1.88 -28.13
CA VAL A 90 -18.28 0.51 -27.80
C VAL A 90 -18.30 -0.38 -29.03
N ARG A 91 -18.61 0.11 -30.23
CA ARG A 91 -18.42 -0.65 -31.50
C ARG A 91 -16.94 -0.86 -31.80
N VAL A 92 -16.08 0.13 -31.60
CA VAL A 92 -14.61 -0.03 -31.69
C VAL A 92 -14.09 -0.96 -30.58
N ILE A 93 -14.68 -0.94 -29.40
CA ILE A 93 -14.38 -1.88 -28.31
C ILE A 93 -15.05 -3.24 -28.58
N ALA A 94 -16.27 -3.30 -29.14
CA ALA A 94 -16.96 -4.55 -29.43
C ALA A 94 -16.41 -5.26 -30.70
N THR A 95 -15.95 -4.54 -31.71
CA THR A 95 -15.16 -5.12 -32.79
C THR A 95 -13.78 -5.58 -32.36
N LYS A 96 -13.22 -4.97 -31.27
CA LYS A 96 -12.07 -5.49 -30.52
C LYS A 96 -12.46 -6.55 -29.48
N SER A 97 -13.73 -6.66 -29.07
CA SER A 97 -14.27 -7.59 -28.05
C SER A 97 -14.82 -8.90 -28.67
N ALA A 98 -14.63 -9.12 -29.96
CA ALA A 98 -14.82 -10.45 -30.55
C ALA A 98 -13.76 -11.48 -30.09
N SER A 99 -12.86 -11.08 -29.21
CA SER A 99 -11.99 -11.97 -28.44
C SER A 99 -11.98 -11.55 -26.98
N ILE A 100 -12.71 -12.30 -26.14
CA ILE A 100 -12.59 -12.32 -24.67
C ILE A 100 -11.13 -12.59 -24.22
N ASP A 101 -10.28 -12.97 -25.14
CA ASP A 101 -8.84 -13.23 -24.96
C ASP A 101 -7.95 -11.98 -24.88
N LEU A 102 -8.51 -10.76 -24.90
CA LEU A 102 -7.71 -9.52 -24.95
C LEU A 102 -7.46 -8.83 -23.60
N ILE A 103 -8.00 -9.33 -22.49
CA ILE A 103 -7.54 -8.86 -21.17
C ILE A 103 -6.25 -9.60 -20.87
N ARG A 104 -5.12 -8.99 -21.22
CA ARG A 104 -3.81 -9.52 -20.83
C ARG A 104 -3.73 -9.52 -19.31
N CYS A 105 -3.84 -10.70 -18.72
CA CYS A 105 -3.66 -10.92 -17.30
C CYS A 105 -2.20 -11.21 -16.97
N GLU A 106 -1.80 -10.82 -15.78
CA GLU A 106 -0.51 -11.25 -15.24
C GLU A 106 -0.51 -12.79 -15.08
N PRO A 107 0.62 -13.44 -15.34
CA PRO A 107 0.78 -14.86 -15.09
C PRO A 107 0.69 -15.11 -13.56
N GLN A 108 0.43 -16.36 -13.19
CA GLN A 108 0.51 -16.78 -11.80
C GLN A 108 1.89 -16.46 -11.20
N LEU A 109 1.93 -16.25 -9.89
CA LEU A 109 3.18 -16.02 -9.18
C LEU A 109 4.14 -17.20 -9.36
N LYS A 110 5.41 -16.88 -9.53
CA LYS A 110 6.51 -17.86 -9.48
C LYS A 110 6.59 -18.46 -8.07
N ASP A 111 7.26 -19.59 -7.94
CA ASP A 111 7.45 -20.26 -6.64
C ASP A 111 8.06 -19.34 -5.58
N VAL A 112 8.90 -18.42 -6.02
CA VAL A 112 9.43 -17.32 -5.21
C VAL A 112 9.19 -16.00 -5.92
N ALA A 113 8.42 -15.12 -5.29
CA ALA A 113 8.10 -13.79 -5.79
C ALA A 113 8.68 -12.71 -4.88
N LYS A 114 9.08 -11.56 -5.46
CA LYS A 114 9.46 -10.39 -4.65
C LYS A 114 8.24 -9.83 -3.95
N LEU A 115 8.43 -9.38 -2.71
CA LEU A 115 7.38 -8.81 -1.89
C LEU A 115 7.90 -7.55 -1.18
N PRO A 116 7.10 -6.46 -1.07
CA PRO A 116 7.47 -5.33 -0.21
C PRO A 116 7.63 -5.78 1.24
N SER A 117 8.71 -5.34 1.90
CA SER A 117 8.95 -5.60 3.33
C SER A 117 9.07 -4.29 4.12
N ALA A 118 8.37 -3.24 3.69
CA ALA A 118 8.30 -1.96 4.37
C ALA A 118 7.28 -1.98 5.51
N ALA A 119 7.38 -1.01 6.43
CA ALA A 119 6.46 -0.87 7.56
C ALA A 119 4.98 -0.82 7.15
N VAL A 120 4.68 -0.26 5.97
CA VAL A 120 3.31 -0.24 5.40
C VAL A 120 2.77 -1.65 5.19
N MET A 121 3.60 -2.59 4.72
CA MET A 121 3.16 -3.98 4.55
C MET A 121 2.89 -4.69 5.87
N PHE A 122 3.76 -4.49 6.89
CA PHE A 122 3.51 -5.04 8.22
C PHE A 122 2.19 -4.51 8.80
N SER A 123 1.99 -3.19 8.76
CA SER A 123 0.79 -2.56 9.33
C SER A 123 -0.49 -2.95 8.59
N SER A 124 -0.45 -3.05 7.25
CA SER A 124 -1.61 -3.48 6.47
C SER A 124 -1.94 -4.97 6.66
N MET A 125 -0.94 -5.82 6.88
CA MET A 125 -1.16 -7.20 7.28
C MET A 125 -1.81 -7.31 8.67
N GLU A 126 -1.39 -6.48 9.63
CA GLU A 126 -2.08 -6.38 10.93
C GLU A 126 -3.52 -5.93 10.74
N ALA A 127 -3.77 -4.90 9.92
CA ALA A 127 -5.11 -4.41 9.62
C ALA A 127 -6.01 -5.52 9.02
N CYS A 128 -5.47 -6.37 8.15
CA CYS A 128 -6.20 -7.45 7.53
C CYS A 128 -6.41 -8.68 8.46
N THR A 129 -5.51 -8.94 9.42
CA THR A 129 -5.52 -10.19 10.19
C THR A 129 -5.86 -10.02 11.67
N ARG A 130 -5.79 -8.81 12.20
CA ARG A 130 -5.95 -8.50 13.62
C ARG A 130 -7.10 -7.53 13.84
N LYS A 131 -8.33 -8.05 13.75
CA LYS A 131 -9.55 -7.25 13.98
C LYS A 131 -9.59 -6.62 15.39
N ASP A 132 -8.93 -7.25 16.35
CA ASP A 132 -8.80 -6.80 17.73
C ASP A 132 -7.96 -5.52 17.90
N LEU A 133 -7.20 -5.12 16.89
CA LEU A 133 -6.39 -3.91 16.92
C LEU A 133 -7.12 -2.67 16.37
N TRP A 134 -8.25 -2.85 15.71
CA TRP A 134 -9.06 -1.73 15.24
C TRP A 134 -9.72 -1.01 16.41
N GLN A 135 -9.71 0.31 16.36
CA GLN A 135 -10.19 1.19 17.42
C GLN A 135 -11.11 2.27 16.84
N LYS A 136 -11.86 2.90 17.71
CA LYS A 136 -12.71 4.05 17.41
C LYS A 136 -12.01 5.30 17.95
N ASP A 137 -11.88 6.35 17.15
CA ASP A 137 -11.36 7.64 17.61
C ASP A 137 -12.45 8.50 18.28
N ALA A 138 -12.10 9.73 18.67
CA ALA A 138 -13.03 10.65 19.32
C ALA A 138 -14.20 11.07 18.42
N ASP A 139 -13.96 11.10 17.09
CA ASP A 139 -14.97 11.47 16.10
C ASP A 139 -15.82 10.28 15.64
N GLY A 140 -15.57 9.12 16.20
CA GLY A 140 -16.30 7.89 15.90
C GLY A 140 -15.77 7.13 14.69
N ILE A 141 -14.63 7.53 14.12
CA ILE A 141 -14.02 6.91 12.94
C ILE A 141 -13.23 5.67 13.33
N ALA A 142 -13.33 4.62 12.52
CA ALA A 142 -12.55 3.40 12.69
C ALA A 142 -11.11 3.60 12.23
N TYR A 143 -10.14 3.30 13.08
CA TYR A 143 -8.73 3.34 12.72
C TYR A 143 -7.92 2.23 13.38
N LEU A 144 -6.78 1.90 12.76
CA LEU A 144 -5.73 1.05 13.32
C LEU A 144 -4.40 1.79 13.22
N ARG A 145 -3.67 1.88 14.34
CA ARG A 145 -2.37 2.58 14.38
C ARG A 145 -1.23 1.63 14.68
N HIS A 146 -0.28 1.57 13.77
CA HIS A 146 0.99 0.87 13.90
C HIS A 146 2.13 1.85 14.14
N LYS A 147 2.87 1.70 15.24
CA LYS A 147 4.00 2.57 15.60
C LYS A 147 5.32 1.95 15.17
N ALA A 148 6.22 2.74 14.61
CA ALA A 148 7.56 2.28 14.28
C ALA A 148 8.36 1.93 15.54
N LYS A 149 9.07 0.80 15.53
CA LYS A 149 9.88 0.32 16.68
C LYS A 149 11.04 1.28 17.02
N THR A 150 11.65 1.89 16.02
CA THR A 150 12.86 2.72 16.16
C THR A 150 12.56 4.19 16.45
N ASN A 151 11.46 4.72 15.96
CA ASN A 151 11.03 6.10 16.20
C ASN A 151 9.52 6.11 16.42
N LEU A 152 9.12 6.18 17.67
CA LEU A 152 7.71 6.14 18.10
C LEU A 152 6.86 7.32 17.57
N LYS A 153 7.50 8.37 17.03
CA LYS A 153 6.83 9.50 16.37
C LYS A 153 6.45 9.17 14.92
N ASN A 154 7.09 8.17 14.32
CA ASN A 154 6.72 7.65 13.02
C ASN A 154 5.67 6.56 13.22
N TYR A 155 4.52 6.70 12.57
CA TYR A 155 3.46 5.72 12.64
C TYR A 155 2.69 5.64 11.33
N ILE A 156 1.98 4.54 11.18
CA ILE A 156 1.09 4.30 10.05
C ILE A 156 -0.30 4.08 10.62
N GLU A 157 -1.27 4.76 10.07
CA GLU A 157 -2.68 4.57 10.36
C GLU A 157 -3.39 3.99 9.16
N HIS A 158 -4.29 3.07 9.45
CA HIS A 158 -5.24 2.55 8.49
C HIS A 158 -6.64 3.01 8.87
N TYR A 159 -7.43 3.30 7.84
CA TYR A 159 -8.82 3.71 7.95
C TYR A 159 -9.64 2.90 6.95
N ILE A 160 -10.95 2.91 7.12
CA ILE A 160 -11.88 2.34 6.16
C ILE A 160 -12.61 3.49 5.46
N SER A 161 -12.63 3.46 4.13
CA SER A 161 -13.36 4.42 3.31
C SER A 161 -14.56 3.79 2.63
N SER A 162 -15.50 4.64 2.21
CA SER A 162 -16.56 4.22 1.33
C SER A 162 -16.04 3.79 -0.05
N PRO A 163 -16.72 2.87 -0.73
CA PRO A 163 -16.37 2.48 -2.09
C PRO A 163 -16.43 3.68 -3.05
N GLY A 164 -15.39 3.81 -3.87
CA GLY A 164 -15.32 4.86 -4.89
C GLY A 164 -14.99 6.27 -4.38
N ASP A 165 -14.94 6.48 -3.05
CA ASP A 165 -14.65 7.75 -2.40
C ASP A 165 -13.58 7.55 -1.32
N ILE A 166 -12.96 8.64 -0.85
CA ILE A 166 -12.02 8.67 0.27
C ILE A 166 -12.67 9.08 1.60
N THR A 167 -13.98 9.21 1.64
CA THR A 167 -14.74 9.53 2.85
C THR A 167 -14.55 8.43 3.89
N LEU A 168 -14.09 8.80 5.08
CA LEU A 168 -13.85 7.88 6.18
C LEU A 168 -15.18 7.41 6.76
N LEU A 169 -15.32 6.11 6.96
CA LEU A 169 -16.53 5.54 7.50
C LEU A 169 -16.56 5.57 9.03
N PRO A 170 -17.72 5.90 9.64
CA PRO A 170 -17.92 5.76 11.06
C PRO A 170 -17.82 4.27 11.46
N TRP A 171 -17.53 4.03 12.74
CA TRP A 171 -17.25 2.68 13.27
C TRP A 171 -18.27 1.62 12.85
N ASN A 172 -19.55 1.90 12.97
CA ASN A 172 -20.60 0.90 12.70
C ASN A 172 -20.64 0.45 11.23
N GLU A 173 -20.36 1.35 10.30
CA GLU A 173 -20.29 1.05 8.87
C GLU A 173 -18.95 0.38 8.51
N ALA A 174 -17.85 0.91 9.04
CA ALA A 174 -16.52 0.35 8.86
C ALA A 174 -16.43 -1.09 9.38
N GLN A 175 -17.14 -1.42 10.47
CA GLN A 175 -17.18 -2.75 11.06
C GLN A 175 -17.63 -3.81 10.05
N GLN A 176 -18.58 -3.50 9.19
CA GLN A 176 -19.07 -4.42 8.16
C GLN A 176 -17.99 -4.79 7.15
N ILE A 177 -17.06 -3.88 6.88
CA ILE A 177 -15.91 -4.11 5.99
C ILE A 177 -14.79 -4.82 6.75
N ILE A 178 -14.51 -4.39 7.99
CA ILE A 178 -13.52 -5.03 8.87
C ILE A 178 -13.88 -6.50 9.12
N ASP A 179 -15.16 -6.83 9.23
CA ASP A 179 -15.62 -8.20 9.41
C ASP A 179 -15.32 -9.11 8.21
N LYS A 180 -15.17 -8.53 7.03
CA LYS A 180 -14.73 -9.27 5.83
C LYS A 180 -13.22 -9.47 5.76
N PHE A 181 -12.44 -8.76 6.58
CA PHE A 181 -11.01 -8.98 6.67
C PHE A 181 -10.69 -10.34 7.32
N GLY A 182 -9.60 -10.91 6.93
CA GLY A 182 -9.12 -12.19 7.41
C GLY A 182 -7.96 -12.71 6.57
N PHE A 183 -7.71 -14.00 6.64
CA PHE A 183 -6.57 -14.61 5.93
C PHE A 183 -6.72 -14.61 4.42
N THR A 184 -7.94 -14.72 3.90
CA THR A 184 -8.20 -14.58 2.46
C THR A 184 -7.77 -13.19 1.99
N THR A 185 -8.12 -12.14 2.76
CA THR A 185 -7.70 -10.76 2.50
C THR A 185 -6.18 -10.61 2.57
N ALA A 186 -5.55 -11.17 3.60
CA ALA A 186 -4.10 -11.12 3.76
C ALA A 186 -3.36 -11.81 2.60
N LYS A 187 -3.81 -13.00 2.19
CA LYS A 187 -3.25 -13.72 1.04
C LYS A 187 -3.42 -12.95 -0.27
N LEU A 188 -4.62 -12.39 -0.51
CA LEU A 188 -4.88 -11.58 -1.69
C LEU A 188 -4.01 -10.31 -1.70
N HIS A 189 -3.84 -9.68 -0.54
CA HIS A 189 -2.94 -8.54 -0.37
C HIS A 189 -1.48 -8.90 -0.70
N LEU A 190 -1.00 -10.09 -0.31
CA LEU A 190 0.34 -10.58 -0.70
C LEU A 190 0.45 -10.76 -2.23
N ILE A 191 -0.57 -11.30 -2.88
CA ILE A 191 -0.60 -11.45 -4.35
C ILE A 191 -0.52 -10.08 -5.01
N PHE A 192 -1.36 -9.12 -4.61
CA PHE A 192 -1.32 -7.76 -5.15
C PHE A 192 0.05 -7.11 -4.96
N ALA A 193 0.62 -7.26 -3.78
CA ALA A 193 1.93 -6.71 -3.45
C ALA A 193 3.07 -7.34 -4.26
N ALA A 194 3.01 -8.64 -4.54
CA ALA A 194 3.99 -9.34 -5.37
C ALA A 194 3.91 -8.87 -6.84
N HIS A 195 2.71 -8.73 -7.39
CA HIS A 195 2.52 -8.19 -8.74
C HIS A 195 2.93 -6.71 -8.85
N ALA A 196 2.63 -5.90 -7.83
CA ALA A 196 3.10 -4.51 -7.77
C ALA A 196 4.63 -4.43 -7.75
N MET A 197 5.32 -5.34 -7.04
CA MET A 197 6.79 -5.39 -7.04
C MET A 197 7.40 -5.79 -8.38
N ALA A 198 6.64 -6.43 -9.25
CA ALA A 198 7.06 -6.78 -10.61
C ALA A 198 6.99 -5.58 -11.57
N GLN A 199 6.24 -4.54 -11.23
CA GLN A 199 6.11 -3.33 -12.04
C GLN A 199 7.31 -2.39 -11.85
N GLU A 200 7.70 -1.68 -12.92
CA GLU A 200 8.81 -0.71 -12.85
C GLU A 200 8.42 0.52 -12.01
N ARG A 201 7.20 1.01 -12.21
CA ARG A 201 6.61 2.15 -11.50
C ARG A 201 5.26 1.78 -10.90
N PRO A 202 5.24 1.10 -9.74
CA PRO A 202 4.00 0.60 -9.16
C PRO A 202 2.91 1.66 -8.98
N TRP A 203 3.26 2.90 -8.66
CA TRP A 203 2.32 4.01 -8.44
C TRP A 203 1.66 4.56 -9.71
N GLU A 204 2.15 4.18 -10.89
CA GLU A 204 1.61 4.58 -12.20
C GLU A 204 1.00 3.39 -12.95
N SER A 205 1.41 2.17 -12.58
CA SER A 205 1.05 0.95 -13.29
C SER A 205 -0.23 0.33 -12.76
N GLN A 206 -0.99 -0.29 -13.63
CA GLN A 206 -2.08 -1.19 -13.27
C GLN A 206 -1.82 -2.58 -13.88
N PHE A 207 -2.34 -3.60 -13.25
CA PHE A 207 -2.24 -4.97 -13.73
C PHE A 207 -3.56 -5.71 -13.57
N ASN A 208 -3.78 -6.72 -14.41
CA ASN A 208 -5.00 -7.51 -14.40
C ASN A 208 -4.72 -8.90 -13.87
N LEU A 209 -5.59 -9.37 -12.98
CA LEU A 209 -5.55 -10.71 -12.40
C LEU A 209 -6.84 -11.45 -12.73
N LYS A 210 -6.73 -12.72 -13.06
CA LYS A 210 -7.86 -13.61 -13.26
C LYS A 210 -8.15 -14.34 -11.95
N VAL A 211 -9.40 -14.28 -11.45
CA VAL A 211 -9.73 -14.85 -10.15
C VAL A 211 -9.59 -16.36 -10.11
N SER A 212 -9.85 -17.06 -11.23
CA SER A 212 -9.59 -18.50 -11.30
C SER A 212 -8.10 -18.87 -11.07
N ASN A 213 -7.16 -18.01 -11.48
CA ASN A 213 -5.73 -18.21 -11.20
C ASN A 213 -5.43 -18.03 -9.70
N ILE A 214 -6.08 -17.04 -9.06
CA ILE A 214 -5.96 -16.81 -7.60
C ILE A 214 -6.51 -17.99 -6.81
N ILE A 215 -7.63 -18.59 -7.26
CA ILE A 215 -8.20 -19.82 -6.68
C ILE A 215 -7.17 -20.94 -6.67
N GLN A 216 -6.44 -21.13 -7.78
CA GLN A 216 -5.37 -22.12 -7.88
C GLN A 216 -4.18 -21.80 -6.96
N GLU A 217 -3.77 -20.53 -6.89
CA GLU A 217 -2.68 -20.09 -6.00
C GLU A 217 -3.01 -20.30 -4.52
N PHE A 218 -4.29 -20.20 -4.15
CA PHE A 218 -4.77 -20.53 -2.81
C PHE A 218 -4.91 -22.04 -2.56
N GLY A 219 -4.74 -22.88 -3.59
CA GLY A 219 -4.99 -24.33 -3.51
C GLY A 219 -6.47 -24.66 -3.34
N TRP A 220 -7.37 -23.74 -3.65
CA TRP A 220 -8.82 -23.93 -3.52
C TRP A 220 -9.43 -24.73 -4.68
N ASP A 221 -8.72 -24.91 -5.76
CA ASP A 221 -9.11 -25.79 -6.86
C ASP A 221 -9.39 -27.21 -6.40
N ARG A 222 -8.64 -27.71 -5.42
CA ARG A 222 -8.75 -29.05 -4.82
C ARG A 222 -9.82 -29.12 -3.72
N ASN A 223 -10.39 -28.00 -3.29
CA ASN A 223 -11.41 -27.97 -2.24
C ASN A 223 -12.80 -28.03 -2.87
N HIS A 224 -13.53 -29.14 -2.65
CA HIS A 224 -14.86 -29.36 -3.21
C HIS A 224 -16.01 -28.87 -2.29
N LYS A 225 -15.71 -28.33 -1.10
CA LYS A 225 -16.74 -27.84 -0.17
C LYS A 225 -17.47 -26.59 -0.66
N LYS A 226 -16.81 -25.76 -1.52
CA LYS A 226 -17.38 -24.56 -2.12
C LYS A 226 -17.43 -24.73 -3.63
N SER A 227 -18.54 -24.29 -4.25
CA SER A 227 -18.68 -24.21 -5.70
C SER A 227 -17.70 -23.18 -6.29
N LYS A 228 -17.42 -23.28 -7.61
CA LYS A 228 -16.61 -22.29 -8.31
C LYS A 228 -17.17 -20.87 -8.12
N ARG A 229 -18.49 -20.71 -8.24
CA ARG A 229 -19.20 -19.44 -8.07
C ARG A 229 -18.96 -18.82 -6.69
N GLU A 230 -19.04 -19.61 -5.63
CA GLU A 230 -18.80 -19.13 -4.26
C GLU A 230 -17.34 -18.66 -4.07
N LYS A 231 -16.39 -19.43 -4.61
CA LYS A 231 -14.97 -19.05 -4.57
C LYS A 231 -14.69 -17.74 -5.32
N LEU A 232 -15.25 -17.58 -6.54
CA LEU A 232 -15.15 -16.36 -7.32
C LEU A 232 -15.73 -15.17 -6.58
N ARG A 233 -16.92 -15.32 -5.98
CA ARG A 233 -17.59 -14.26 -5.20
C ARG A 233 -16.78 -13.91 -3.96
N GLU A 234 -16.24 -14.88 -3.24
CA GLU A 234 -15.44 -14.65 -2.03
C GLU A 234 -14.20 -13.82 -2.33
N ILE A 235 -13.45 -14.15 -3.39
CA ILE A 235 -12.28 -13.37 -3.79
C ILE A 235 -12.66 -11.97 -4.26
N ALA A 236 -13.74 -11.83 -5.05
CA ALA A 236 -14.23 -10.51 -5.48
C ALA A 236 -14.65 -9.63 -4.30
N THR A 237 -15.36 -10.19 -3.32
CA THR A 237 -15.74 -9.48 -2.09
C THR A 237 -14.52 -9.09 -1.27
N THR A 238 -13.52 -9.95 -1.20
CA THR A 238 -12.25 -9.69 -0.51
C THR A 238 -11.45 -8.59 -1.20
N ALA A 239 -11.41 -8.60 -2.53
CA ALA A 239 -10.76 -7.58 -3.34
C ALA A 239 -11.42 -6.20 -3.14
N PHE A 240 -12.75 -6.17 -3.07
CA PHE A 240 -13.51 -4.98 -2.75
C PHE A 240 -13.21 -4.45 -1.32
N ALA A 241 -13.09 -5.34 -0.33
CA ALA A 241 -12.73 -4.94 1.03
C ALA A 241 -11.31 -4.33 1.08
N LEU A 242 -10.36 -4.83 0.28
CA LEU A 242 -9.02 -4.24 0.14
C LEU A 242 -9.04 -2.87 -0.54
N ASP A 243 -9.97 -2.63 -1.47
CA ASP A 243 -10.17 -1.31 -2.08
C ASP A 243 -10.59 -0.25 -1.05
N CYS A 244 -11.37 -0.66 -0.04
CA CYS A 244 -11.82 0.24 1.03
C CYS A 244 -10.72 0.57 2.06
N LEU A 245 -9.57 -0.12 2.06
CA LEU A 245 -8.50 0.09 3.02
C LEU A 245 -7.65 1.31 2.64
N LEU A 246 -7.65 2.33 3.51
CA LEU A 246 -6.77 3.47 3.39
C LEU A 246 -5.50 3.30 4.22
N VAL A 247 -4.45 3.96 3.78
CA VAL A 247 -3.19 4.09 4.52
C VAL A 247 -2.80 5.56 4.64
N LYS A 248 -2.43 5.96 5.87
CA LYS A 248 -1.85 7.26 6.20
C LYS A 248 -0.51 7.02 6.86
N ALA A 249 0.56 7.38 6.19
CA ALA A 249 1.92 7.23 6.72
C ALA A 249 2.39 8.57 7.28
N VAL A 250 2.53 8.67 8.62
CA VAL A 250 3.11 9.85 9.26
C VAL A 250 4.61 9.61 9.45
N TRP A 251 5.41 10.41 8.76
CA TRP A 251 6.85 10.28 8.73
C TRP A 251 7.53 11.60 9.07
N ILE A 252 8.42 11.57 10.07
CA ILE A 252 9.17 12.75 10.48
C ILE A 252 10.45 12.82 9.65
N GLU A 253 10.54 13.85 8.82
CA GLU A 253 11.66 14.10 7.91
C GLU A 253 12.84 14.81 8.57
N GLY A 254 12.61 15.50 9.69
CA GLY A 254 13.65 16.22 10.42
C GLY A 254 13.15 17.48 11.10
N LYS A 255 14.07 18.40 11.36
CA LYS A 255 13.76 19.74 11.88
C LYS A 255 14.21 20.79 10.88
N ASN A 256 13.38 21.82 10.67
CA ASN A 256 13.78 22.98 9.90
C ASN A 256 14.80 23.84 10.68
N TYR A 257 15.30 24.90 10.05
CA TYR A 257 16.28 25.82 10.65
C TYR A 257 15.74 26.55 11.89
N LYS A 258 14.40 26.60 12.09
CA LYS A 258 13.74 27.13 13.29
C LYS A 258 13.52 26.08 14.38
N GLY A 259 14.00 24.86 14.20
CA GLY A 259 13.81 23.77 15.14
C GLY A 259 12.43 23.10 15.11
N GLN A 260 11.53 23.52 14.20
CA GLN A 260 10.21 22.90 14.03
C GLN A 260 10.33 21.55 13.34
N ILE A 261 9.53 20.59 13.79
CA ILE A 261 9.49 19.25 13.21
C ILE A 261 8.78 19.32 11.86
N ILE A 262 9.45 18.83 10.81
CA ILE A 262 8.84 18.64 9.50
C ILE A 262 8.39 17.19 9.43
N ALA A 263 7.10 16.98 9.12
CA ALA A 263 6.51 15.67 8.91
C ALA A 263 5.59 15.71 7.68
N SER A 264 5.60 14.63 6.91
CA SER A 264 4.61 14.36 5.87
C SER A 264 3.58 13.35 6.37
N ALA A 265 2.36 13.45 5.90
CA ALA A 265 1.28 12.55 6.28
C ALA A 265 0.38 12.25 5.06
N PRO A 266 0.93 11.64 3.99
CA PRO A 266 0.12 11.29 2.83
C PRO A 266 -0.95 10.27 3.20
N VAL A 267 -2.16 10.49 2.69
CA VAL A 267 -3.32 9.59 2.86
C VAL A 267 -3.77 9.14 1.49
N GLY A 268 -4.07 7.86 1.34
CA GLY A 268 -4.58 7.31 0.10
C GLY A 268 -5.03 5.86 0.24
N ARG A 269 -5.64 5.33 -0.80
CA ARG A 269 -6.01 3.91 -0.83
C ARG A 269 -4.78 3.02 -0.80
N MET A 270 -4.90 1.88 -0.14
CA MET A 270 -3.88 0.83 -0.21
C MET A 270 -3.82 0.25 -1.63
N TRP A 271 -4.99 -0.03 -2.20
CA TRP A 271 -5.21 -0.52 -3.55
C TRP A 271 -6.42 0.16 -4.17
N ASN A 272 -6.40 0.41 -5.48
CA ASN A 272 -7.58 0.73 -6.25
C ASN A 272 -7.95 -0.51 -7.06
N VAL A 273 -9.12 -1.09 -6.80
CA VAL A 273 -9.52 -2.36 -7.39
C VAL A 273 -10.80 -2.19 -8.19
N TYR A 274 -10.74 -2.59 -9.46
CA TYR A 274 -11.91 -2.71 -10.31
C TYR A 274 -12.24 -4.18 -10.55
N VAL A 275 -13.47 -4.58 -10.22
CA VAL A 275 -13.96 -5.96 -10.33
C VAL A 275 -14.81 -6.09 -11.58
N LYS A 276 -14.42 -6.95 -12.51
CA LYS A 276 -15.13 -7.19 -13.79
C LYS A 276 -15.56 -8.65 -13.86
N PRO A 277 -16.82 -8.99 -13.55
CA PRO A 277 -17.38 -10.31 -13.81
C PRO A 277 -17.58 -10.51 -15.32
N ILE A 278 -17.34 -11.72 -15.79
CA ILE A 278 -17.59 -12.13 -17.17
C ILE A 278 -18.46 -13.38 -17.15
N GLY A 279 -19.55 -13.38 -17.93
CA GLY A 279 -20.52 -14.47 -18.00
C GLY A 279 -21.72 -14.06 -18.84
N GLN A 280 -22.73 -14.90 -18.86
CA GLN A 280 -23.97 -14.63 -19.58
C GLN A 280 -24.87 -13.70 -18.78
N TYR A 281 -25.50 -12.74 -19.46
CA TYR A 281 -26.53 -11.89 -18.90
C TYR A 281 -27.86 -12.67 -18.80
N ASN A 282 -28.55 -12.50 -17.67
CA ASN A 282 -29.96 -12.92 -17.55
C ASN A 282 -30.89 -11.88 -18.21
N LEU A 283 -32.19 -12.16 -18.23
CA LEU A 283 -33.21 -11.24 -18.77
C LEU A 283 -33.26 -9.86 -18.06
N GLU A 284 -32.73 -9.77 -16.86
CA GLU A 284 -32.62 -8.53 -16.08
C GLU A 284 -31.29 -7.76 -16.31
N GLY A 285 -30.46 -8.22 -17.26
CA GLY A 285 -29.15 -7.61 -17.53
C GLY A 285 -28.09 -7.82 -16.43
N LYS A 286 -28.28 -8.82 -15.57
CA LYS A 286 -27.35 -9.17 -14.48
C LYS A 286 -26.57 -10.44 -14.82
N ILE A 287 -25.30 -10.47 -14.44
CA ILE A 287 -24.48 -11.69 -14.48
C ILE A 287 -24.62 -12.40 -13.14
N GLU A 288 -25.54 -13.35 -13.07
CA GLU A 288 -25.76 -14.12 -11.83
C GLU A 288 -24.70 -15.18 -11.58
N SER A 289 -24.24 -15.81 -12.64
CA SER A 289 -23.24 -16.87 -12.61
C SER A 289 -22.08 -16.52 -13.53
N PRO A 290 -21.09 -15.76 -13.05
CA PRO A 290 -19.94 -15.42 -13.86
C PRO A 290 -19.09 -16.68 -14.15
N ASP A 291 -18.66 -16.82 -15.40
CA ASP A 291 -17.70 -17.85 -15.83
C ASP A 291 -16.35 -17.62 -15.17
N ASP A 292 -15.96 -16.34 -15.06
CA ASP A 292 -14.80 -15.87 -14.32
C ASP A 292 -14.95 -14.40 -13.90
N ILE A 293 -14.04 -13.93 -13.05
CA ILE A 293 -13.95 -12.55 -12.62
C ILE A 293 -12.52 -12.05 -12.87
N TYR A 294 -12.41 -10.84 -13.39
CA TYR A 294 -11.14 -10.16 -13.59
C TYR A 294 -11.01 -9.01 -12.61
N LEU A 295 -9.84 -8.87 -11.99
CA LEU A 295 -9.49 -7.78 -11.10
C LEU A 295 -8.46 -6.91 -11.81
N THR A 296 -8.80 -5.64 -12.06
CA THR A 296 -7.81 -4.63 -12.44
C THR A 296 -7.36 -3.93 -11.18
N VAL A 297 -6.09 -4.03 -10.85
CA VAL A 297 -5.50 -3.53 -9.61
C VAL A 297 -4.49 -2.44 -9.93
N GLN A 298 -4.64 -1.29 -9.29
CA GLN A 298 -3.67 -0.22 -9.30
C GLN A 298 -3.18 0.01 -7.87
N PRO A 299 -1.86 -0.11 -7.62
CA PRO A 299 -1.29 0.20 -6.31
C PRO A 299 -1.51 1.65 -5.91
N GLY A 300 -1.76 1.90 -4.63
CA GLY A 300 -1.88 3.25 -4.10
C GLY A 300 -0.55 4.02 -4.11
N LEU A 301 -0.63 5.33 -3.88
CA LEU A 301 0.53 6.24 -3.91
C LEU A 301 1.59 5.93 -2.83
N TRP A 302 1.26 5.15 -1.78
CA TRP A 302 2.24 4.68 -0.81
C TRP A 302 3.43 3.95 -1.46
N THR A 303 3.23 3.33 -2.62
CA THR A 303 4.28 2.65 -3.39
C THR A 303 5.35 3.60 -3.90
N ARG A 304 5.01 4.87 -4.15
CA ARG A 304 5.96 5.91 -4.55
C ARG A 304 7.00 6.18 -3.47
N ASP A 305 6.59 6.11 -2.20
CA ASP A 305 7.46 6.40 -1.07
C ASP A 305 8.20 5.15 -0.56
N PHE A 306 7.61 3.96 -0.71
CA PHE A 306 8.14 2.72 -0.12
C PHE A 306 8.65 1.69 -1.14
N LEU A 307 8.29 1.81 -2.42
CA LEU A 307 8.71 0.89 -3.50
C LEU A 307 9.41 1.59 -4.67
N ASN A 308 9.91 2.78 -4.46
CA ASN A 308 10.55 3.58 -5.49
C ASN A 308 12.06 3.32 -5.54
N LYS A 309 12.49 2.49 -6.48
CA LYS A 309 13.91 2.13 -6.67
C LYS A 309 14.77 3.33 -7.04
N ALA A 310 14.31 4.17 -7.97
CA ALA A 310 15.02 5.37 -8.40
C ALA A 310 15.12 6.40 -7.27
N GLY A 311 13.99 6.66 -6.57
CA GLY A 311 13.95 7.54 -5.40
C GLY A 311 14.81 7.02 -4.25
N ALA A 312 14.93 5.71 -4.05
CA ALA A 312 15.81 5.13 -3.05
C ALA A 312 17.31 5.37 -3.37
N THR A 313 17.67 5.37 -4.64
CA THR A 313 19.04 5.70 -5.07
C THR A 313 19.38 7.17 -4.77
N SER A 314 18.44 8.08 -4.97
CA SER A 314 18.55 9.51 -4.64
C SER A 314 18.27 9.84 -3.16
N ARG A 315 17.96 8.86 -2.33
CA ARG A 315 17.57 8.99 -0.90
C ARG A 315 16.28 9.78 -0.64
N GLN A 316 15.40 9.83 -1.63
CA GLN A 316 14.09 10.50 -1.55
C GLN A 316 12.94 9.54 -1.23
N ALA A 317 13.16 8.24 -1.36
CA ALA A 317 12.17 7.20 -1.08
C ALA A 317 12.83 5.93 -0.52
N LEU A 318 12.03 4.93 -0.20
CA LEU A 318 12.48 3.63 0.26
C LEU A 318 12.26 2.58 -0.84
N TYR A 319 13.12 1.58 -0.87
CA TYR A 319 12.95 0.38 -1.69
C TYR A 319 13.35 -0.83 -0.85
N GLN A 320 12.37 -1.32 -0.09
CA GLN A 320 12.55 -2.45 0.82
C GLN A 320 11.71 -3.63 0.34
N PHE A 321 12.36 -4.74 0.08
CA PHE A 321 11.70 -5.96 -0.38
C PHE A 321 12.28 -7.19 0.29
N GLY A 322 11.44 -8.21 0.42
CA GLY A 322 11.76 -9.59 0.75
C GLY A 322 11.27 -10.51 -0.36
N TYR A 323 11.03 -11.75 -0.02
CA TYR A 323 10.55 -12.76 -0.96
C TYR A 323 9.47 -13.62 -0.33
N LEU A 324 8.39 -13.82 -1.08
CA LEU A 324 7.28 -14.72 -0.75
C LEU A 324 7.53 -16.08 -1.38
N ALA A 325 7.50 -17.13 -0.58
CA ALA A 325 7.37 -18.49 -1.09
C ALA A 325 5.88 -18.75 -1.41
N LYS A 326 5.55 -19.06 -2.67
CA LYS A 326 4.16 -19.22 -3.15
C LYS A 326 3.34 -20.19 -2.31
N GLN A 327 3.97 -21.24 -1.82
CA GLN A 327 3.32 -22.26 -0.97
C GLN A 327 2.70 -21.70 0.33
N VAL A 328 3.13 -20.52 0.80
CA VAL A 328 2.50 -19.83 1.94
C VAL A 328 1.03 -19.49 1.64
N LEU A 329 0.71 -19.19 0.37
CA LEU A 329 -0.65 -18.88 -0.06
C LEU A 329 -1.59 -20.09 0.02
N ALA A 330 -1.06 -21.31 -0.06
CA ALA A 330 -1.83 -22.54 -0.01
C ALA A 330 -2.08 -23.06 1.42
N ILE A 331 -1.48 -22.46 2.46
CA ILE A 331 -1.74 -22.85 3.85
C ILE A 331 -3.22 -22.64 4.20
N ASP A 332 -3.90 -23.69 4.67
CA ASP A 332 -5.29 -23.59 5.09
C ASP A 332 -5.39 -22.84 6.44
N PRO A 333 -6.06 -21.66 6.48
CA PRO A 333 -6.17 -20.88 7.71
C PRO A 333 -7.08 -21.53 8.75
N TYR A 334 -8.01 -22.40 8.35
CA TYR A 334 -8.93 -23.01 9.26
C TYR A 334 -8.26 -24.04 10.18
N HIS A 335 -7.37 -24.85 9.61
CA HIS A 335 -6.66 -25.91 10.35
C HIS A 335 -5.26 -25.49 10.83
N ASN A 336 -4.65 -24.48 10.17
CA ASN A 336 -3.25 -24.12 10.37
C ASN A 336 -3.06 -22.61 10.58
N GLU A 337 -3.95 -22.00 11.37
CA GLU A 337 -3.95 -20.54 11.58
C GLU A 337 -2.61 -20.02 12.08
N LEU A 338 -2.06 -20.64 13.13
CA LEU A 338 -0.78 -20.21 13.72
C LEU A 338 0.36 -20.32 12.71
N ALA A 339 0.41 -21.42 11.95
CA ALA A 339 1.43 -21.60 10.91
C ALA A 339 1.35 -20.51 9.83
N LEU A 340 0.14 -20.16 9.39
CA LEU A 340 -0.06 -19.10 8.40
C LEU A 340 0.35 -17.72 8.94
N ARG A 341 -0.03 -17.39 10.17
CA ARG A 341 0.39 -16.14 10.84
C ARG A 341 1.90 -16.02 10.93
N LEU A 342 2.56 -17.11 11.37
CA LEU A 342 4.01 -17.17 11.45
C LEU A 342 4.64 -17.04 10.05
N ALA A 343 4.16 -17.79 9.06
CA ALA A 343 4.68 -17.76 7.70
C ALA A 343 4.59 -16.33 7.09
N ILE A 344 3.47 -15.63 7.26
CA ILE A 344 3.31 -14.24 6.81
C ILE A 344 4.32 -13.32 7.51
N HIS A 345 4.40 -13.39 8.84
CA HIS A 345 5.32 -12.55 9.61
C HIS A 345 6.78 -12.81 9.22
N LEU A 346 7.19 -14.07 9.22
CA LEU A 346 8.56 -14.49 8.88
C LEU A 346 8.93 -14.11 7.43
N THR A 347 7.99 -14.18 6.49
CA THR A 347 8.19 -13.74 5.11
C THR A 347 8.57 -12.26 5.06
N LEU A 348 7.85 -11.39 5.78
CA LEU A 348 8.11 -9.96 5.81
C LEU A 348 9.38 -9.61 6.60
N ASP A 349 9.63 -10.31 7.71
CA ASP A 349 10.74 -10.03 8.63
C ASP A 349 12.09 -10.63 8.18
N SER A 350 12.08 -11.60 7.27
CA SER A 350 13.28 -12.35 6.80
C SER A 350 14.42 -11.46 6.30
N ARG A 351 14.10 -10.28 5.75
CA ARG A 351 15.10 -9.30 5.32
C ARG A 351 15.73 -8.55 6.49
N VAL A 352 14.95 -8.26 7.52
CA VAL A 352 15.38 -7.49 8.71
C VAL A 352 16.19 -8.40 9.61
N ARG A 353 15.65 -9.57 9.92
CA ARG A 353 16.29 -10.60 10.76
C ARG A 353 16.96 -11.70 9.94
N LYS A 354 18.03 -11.35 9.28
CA LYS A 354 18.79 -12.30 8.44
C LYS A 354 19.27 -13.54 9.17
N HIS A 355 19.51 -13.44 10.49
CA HIS A 355 19.91 -14.57 11.31
C HIS A 355 18.78 -15.53 11.61
N GLY A 356 17.52 -15.08 11.39
CA GLY A 356 16.33 -15.88 11.66
C GLY A 356 16.15 -16.28 13.13
N LYS A 357 16.86 -15.66 14.08
CA LYS A 357 16.79 -16.00 15.51
C LYS A 357 15.65 -15.25 16.18
N TYR A 358 14.74 -15.99 16.79
CA TYR A 358 13.54 -15.48 17.47
C TYR A 358 13.40 -16.12 18.86
N ARG A 359 12.83 -15.37 19.81
CA ARG A 359 12.31 -15.92 21.04
C ARG A 359 10.90 -16.45 20.76
N VAL A 360 10.55 -17.61 21.29
CA VAL A 360 9.25 -18.25 21.05
C VAL A 360 8.11 -17.33 21.49
N GLU A 361 8.22 -16.71 22.67
CA GLU A 361 7.22 -15.75 23.16
C GLU A 361 6.98 -14.61 22.17
N GLU A 362 8.04 -14.01 21.60
CA GLU A 362 7.92 -12.94 20.62
C GLU A 362 7.10 -13.38 19.39
N LEU A 363 7.35 -14.56 18.86
CA LEU A 363 6.60 -15.09 17.71
C LEU A 363 5.13 -15.35 18.06
N LEU A 364 4.86 -15.87 19.25
CA LEU A 364 3.50 -16.12 19.71
C LEU A 364 2.73 -14.82 20.00
N GLU A 365 3.37 -13.79 20.57
CA GLU A 365 2.77 -12.46 20.79
C GLU A 365 2.37 -11.76 19.48
N ILE A 366 3.19 -11.95 18.43
CA ILE A 366 2.89 -11.41 17.10
C ILE A 366 1.71 -12.18 16.47
N ALA A 367 1.70 -13.48 16.64
CA ALA A 367 0.73 -14.34 15.97
C ALA A 367 -0.63 -14.44 16.69
N LEU A 368 -0.68 -14.26 17.99
CA LEU A 368 -1.87 -14.48 18.79
C LEU A 368 -2.39 -13.19 19.45
N PRO A 369 -3.68 -13.13 19.82
CA PRO A 369 -4.21 -12.05 20.64
C PRO A 369 -3.49 -11.96 21.99
N LYS A 370 -3.23 -10.74 22.47
CA LYS A 370 -2.51 -10.49 23.74
C LYS A 370 -2.92 -11.37 24.93
N PRO A 371 -4.23 -11.64 25.19
CA PRO A 371 -4.63 -12.45 26.35
C PRO A 371 -4.36 -13.96 26.19
N ALA A 372 -3.97 -14.45 25.00
CA ALA A 372 -3.80 -15.88 24.75
C ALA A 372 -2.67 -16.48 25.59
N ILE A 373 -1.50 -15.84 25.60
CA ILE A 373 -0.33 -16.30 26.35
C ILE A 373 -0.57 -16.19 27.85
N SER A 374 -1.14 -15.07 28.32
CA SER A 374 -1.47 -14.87 29.73
C SER A 374 -2.47 -15.90 30.25
N LYS A 375 -3.49 -16.25 29.43
CA LYS A 375 -4.43 -17.32 29.76
C LYS A 375 -3.77 -18.69 29.79
N ALA A 376 -2.83 -18.95 28.89
CA ALA A 376 -2.09 -20.21 28.86
C ALA A 376 -1.16 -20.36 30.09
N ARG A 377 -0.59 -19.28 30.62
CA ARG A 377 0.20 -19.32 31.87
C ARG A 377 -0.64 -19.69 33.10
N LEU A 378 -1.92 -19.36 33.09
CA LEU A 378 -2.84 -19.60 34.22
C LEU A 378 -3.58 -20.95 34.13
N ASP A 379 -3.66 -21.55 32.94
CA ASP A 379 -4.47 -22.73 32.68
C ASP A 379 -3.65 -23.78 31.94
N TYR A 380 -3.43 -24.91 32.59
CA TYR A 380 -2.63 -26.03 32.05
C TYR A 380 -3.20 -26.58 30.74
N ARG A 381 -4.51 -26.64 30.59
CA ARG A 381 -5.15 -27.13 29.36
C ARG A 381 -4.88 -26.17 28.19
N LYS A 382 -4.98 -24.86 28.43
CA LYS A 382 -4.64 -23.85 27.42
C LYS A 382 -3.16 -23.82 27.09
N ALA A 383 -2.29 -24.10 28.09
CA ALA A 383 -0.86 -24.27 27.85
C ALA A 383 -0.58 -25.46 26.92
N TYR A 384 -1.29 -26.56 27.16
CA TYR A 384 -1.18 -27.77 26.34
C TYR A 384 -1.67 -27.51 24.91
N ASP A 385 -2.84 -26.91 24.75
CA ASP A 385 -3.40 -26.58 23.44
C ASP A 385 -2.47 -25.62 22.66
N LEU A 386 -1.92 -24.61 23.34
CA LEU A 386 -0.96 -23.67 22.74
C LEU A 386 0.30 -24.39 22.27
N LYS A 387 0.83 -25.32 23.08
CA LYS A 387 1.99 -26.12 22.71
C LYS A 387 1.70 -27.01 21.51
N GLN A 388 0.55 -27.66 21.44
CA GLN A 388 0.14 -28.50 20.31
C GLN A 388 0.00 -27.65 19.02
N CYS A 389 -0.61 -26.47 19.11
CA CYS A 389 -0.69 -25.56 17.98
C CYS A 389 0.70 -25.11 17.51
N TRP A 390 1.60 -24.80 18.44
CA TRP A 390 2.98 -24.41 18.15
C TRP A 390 3.74 -25.54 17.43
N ASP A 391 3.69 -26.76 17.96
CA ASP A 391 4.36 -27.91 17.37
C ASP A 391 3.83 -28.20 15.97
N SER A 392 2.51 -28.21 15.81
CA SER A 392 1.86 -28.41 14.51
C SER A 392 2.28 -27.34 13.50
N ALA A 393 2.41 -26.10 13.95
CA ALA A 393 2.85 -25.00 13.11
C ALA A 393 4.31 -25.21 12.65
N LEU A 394 5.21 -25.60 13.54
CA LEU A 394 6.61 -25.88 13.20
C LEU A 394 6.73 -27.07 12.24
N VAL A 395 5.99 -28.15 12.49
CA VAL A 395 5.97 -29.32 11.60
C VAL A 395 5.49 -28.94 10.20
N LEU A 396 4.43 -28.11 10.10
CA LEU A 396 3.95 -27.65 8.80
C LEU A 396 4.97 -26.75 8.10
N LEU A 397 5.57 -25.78 8.80
CA LEU A 397 6.61 -24.92 8.23
C LEU A 397 7.79 -25.74 7.71
N ASN A 398 8.22 -26.77 8.48
CA ASN A 398 9.27 -27.68 8.04
C ASN A 398 8.89 -28.45 6.76
N LYS A 399 7.64 -28.95 6.67
CA LYS A 399 7.10 -29.59 5.45
C LYS A 399 7.07 -28.62 4.25
N LEU A 400 6.96 -27.33 4.50
CA LEU A 400 7.05 -26.28 3.49
C LEU A 400 8.49 -25.80 3.25
N ASN A 401 9.47 -26.59 3.64
CA ASN A 401 10.92 -26.36 3.47
C ASN A 401 11.47 -25.13 4.20
N TRP A 402 10.78 -24.65 5.25
CA TRP A 402 11.37 -23.66 6.14
C TRP A 402 12.46 -24.36 6.97
N GLN A 403 13.61 -23.71 7.08
CA GLN A 403 14.74 -24.26 7.85
C GLN A 403 14.54 -23.89 9.32
N ILE A 404 14.35 -24.90 10.17
CA ILE A 404 14.08 -24.74 11.60
C ILE A 404 15.22 -25.36 12.40
N GLU A 405 15.90 -24.55 13.20
CA GLU A 405 17.00 -24.96 14.07
C GLU A 405 16.67 -24.57 15.51
N PHE A 406 16.70 -25.52 16.44
CA PHE A 406 16.46 -25.26 17.86
C PHE A 406 17.75 -24.87 18.55
N ASP A 407 17.73 -23.79 19.34
CA ASP A 407 18.90 -23.40 20.14
C ASP A 407 19.12 -24.42 21.26
N SER A 408 20.25 -25.15 21.21
CA SER A 408 20.56 -26.26 22.14
C SER A 408 20.70 -25.81 23.59
N LEU A 409 20.96 -24.51 23.83
CA LEU A 409 21.13 -23.98 25.19
C LEU A 409 19.81 -23.60 25.84
N THR A 410 18.86 -23.12 25.06
CA THR A 410 17.62 -22.55 25.58
C THR A 410 16.37 -23.35 25.22
N TYR A 411 16.41 -24.17 24.17
CA TYR A 411 15.28 -24.97 23.72
C TYR A 411 15.48 -26.46 24.08
N PRO A 412 14.89 -26.96 25.17
CA PRO A 412 15.08 -28.34 25.61
C PRO A 412 14.59 -29.34 24.58
N GLU A 413 15.30 -30.45 24.40
CA GLU A 413 14.90 -31.52 23.47
C GLU A 413 13.52 -32.09 23.77
N LYS A 414 13.16 -32.18 25.05
CA LYS A 414 11.83 -32.62 25.51
C LYS A 414 10.68 -31.78 24.99
N LEU A 415 10.93 -30.51 24.68
CA LEU A 415 9.93 -29.53 24.18
C LEU A 415 9.95 -29.39 22.66
N ARG A 416 10.83 -30.10 21.94
CA ARG A 416 10.82 -30.08 20.47
C ARG A 416 9.58 -30.81 19.93
N PRO A 417 9.05 -30.41 18.78
CA PRO A 417 8.02 -31.18 18.09
C PRO A 417 8.44 -32.63 17.92
N GLU A 418 7.47 -33.54 17.99
CA GLU A 418 7.70 -34.99 17.83
C GLU A 418 8.54 -35.66 18.93
N SER A 419 8.87 -34.94 20.03
CA SER A 419 9.54 -35.54 21.17
C SER A 419 8.63 -36.61 21.83
N PRO A 420 9.13 -37.84 22.06
CA PRO A 420 8.32 -38.88 22.71
C PRO A 420 8.14 -38.66 24.22
N GLN A 421 8.83 -37.65 24.77
CA GLN A 421 8.84 -37.41 26.21
C GLN A 421 7.64 -36.51 26.61
N LYS A 422 7.06 -36.79 27.78
CA LYS A 422 6.00 -35.95 28.36
C LYS A 422 6.55 -34.56 28.74
N ASN A 423 5.75 -33.55 28.52
CA ASN A 423 6.10 -32.19 28.92
C ASN A 423 6.29 -32.12 30.44
N PRO A 424 7.39 -31.55 30.95
CA PRO A 424 7.60 -31.37 32.38
C PRO A 424 6.59 -30.34 32.97
N LYS A 425 6.39 -30.38 34.29
CA LYS A 425 5.58 -29.34 34.97
C LYS A 425 6.20 -27.95 34.73
N GLY A 426 5.37 -26.93 34.46
CA GLY A 426 5.85 -25.57 34.23
C GLY A 426 6.61 -25.36 32.91
N TYR A 427 6.50 -26.27 31.96
CA TYR A 427 7.22 -26.23 30.70
C TYR A 427 6.94 -24.98 29.85
N LEU A 428 5.78 -24.34 30.06
CA LEU A 428 5.35 -23.24 29.19
C LEU A 428 6.31 -22.06 29.25
N ASP A 429 6.72 -21.63 30.45
CA ASP A 429 7.65 -20.49 30.58
C ASP A 429 9.02 -20.84 29.98
N THR A 430 9.50 -22.08 30.19
CA THR A 430 10.74 -22.57 29.54
C THR A 430 10.61 -22.54 28.01
N LEU A 431 9.45 -22.89 27.46
CA LEU A 431 9.20 -22.85 26.03
C LEU A 431 9.14 -21.38 25.53
N LEU A 432 8.48 -20.50 26.26
CA LEU A 432 8.34 -19.08 25.90
C LEU A 432 9.70 -18.36 25.90
N ASP A 433 10.60 -18.73 26.82
CA ASP A 433 11.95 -18.17 26.92
C ASP A 433 12.93 -18.78 25.89
N ALA A 434 12.57 -19.91 25.29
CA ALA A 434 13.43 -20.60 24.33
C ALA A 434 13.67 -19.77 23.06
N TYR A 435 14.83 -19.99 22.46
CA TYR A 435 15.20 -19.42 21.16
C TYR A 435 15.14 -20.47 20.07
N ILE A 436 14.70 -20.02 18.90
CA ILE A 436 14.59 -20.82 17.68
C ILE A 436 15.10 -20.00 16.49
N CYS A 437 15.78 -20.66 15.56
CA CYS A 437 16.18 -20.05 14.29
C CYS A 437 15.25 -20.58 13.20
N ILE A 438 14.53 -19.66 12.53
CA ILE A 438 13.62 -19.98 11.43
C ILE A 438 14.03 -19.16 10.21
N LYS A 439 14.44 -19.82 9.14
CA LYS A 439 14.80 -19.20 7.87
C LYS A 439 13.82 -19.60 6.77
N PRO A 440 13.52 -18.72 5.82
CA PRO A 440 12.64 -19.05 4.69
C PRO A 440 13.25 -20.17 3.83
N PRO A 441 12.42 -20.86 3.01
CA PRO A 441 12.89 -21.92 2.13
C PRO A 441 13.90 -21.43 1.08
N THR A 442 14.78 -22.30 0.64
CA THR A 442 15.68 -22.04 -0.49
C THR A 442 14.85 -21.76 -1.77
N PRO A 443 15.28 -20.85 -2.65
CA PRO A 443 16.53 -20.07 -2.65
C PRO A 443 16.44 -18.71 -1.95
N ILE A 444 15.43 -18.45 -1.11
CA ILE A 444 15.19 -17.10 -0.51
C ILE A 444 16.40 -16.61 0.30
N PRO A 445 17.06 -17.42 1.15
CA PRO A 445 18.24 -16.96 1.90
C PRO A 445 19.36 -16.45 0.99
N GLU A 446 19.64 -17.14 -0.12
CA GLU A 446 20.66 -16.75 -1.10
C GLU A 446 20.28 -15.47 -1.83
N LEU A 447 19.00 -15.33 -2.22
CA LEU A 447 18.48 -14.13 -2.86
C LEU A 447 18.54 -12.91 -1.93
N LEU A 448 18.30 -13.10 -0.64
CA LEU A 448 18.46 -12.05 0.37
C LEU A 448 19.93 -11.67 0.60
N ALA A 449 20.85 -12.64 0.55
CA ALA A 449 22.27 -12.42 0.66
C ALA A 449 22.82 -11.67 -0.55
N SER A 450 22.47 -12.08 -1.78
CA SER A 450 22.89 -11.44 -3.03
C SER A 450 22.39 -10.01 -3.20
N GLY A 451 21.16 -9.74 -2.77
CA GLY A 451 20.58 -8.39 -2.76
C GLY A 451 21.31 -7.41 -1.81
N THR A 452 22.17 -7.91 -0.92
CA THR A 452 22.96 -7.08 0.01
C THR A 452 24.30 -6.70 -0.58
N THR A 453 24.84 -7.46 -1.53
CA THR A 453 26.10 -7.16 -2.22
C THR A 453 25.95 -6.02 -3.23
N SER A 454 24.74 -5.67 -3.68
CA SER A 454 24.49 -4.47 -4.48
C SER A 454 24.36 -3.17 -3.65
N ARG A 455 24.52 -3.19 -2.31
CA ARG A 455 25.21 -2.09 -1.68
C ARG A 455 26.69 -2.19 -2.10
N ILE A 456 26.99 -1.77 -3.28
CA ILE A 456 28.18 -0.96 -3.47
C ILE A 456 28.02 0.11 -2.38
N LYS A 457 28.62 -0.10 -1.18
CA LYS A 457 29.22 1.03 -0.51
C LYS A 457 29.86 1.76 -1.69
N PRO A 458 29.52 3.03 -1.97
CA PRO A 458 30.44 3.77 -2.76
C PRO A 458 31.73 3.49 -2.01
N THR A 459 32.55 2.61 -2.54
CA THR A 459 33.94 2.59 -2.23
C THR A 459 34.25 4.03 -2.57
N ARG A 460 34.20 4.91 -1.55
CA ARG A 460 35.09 6.02 -1.59
C ARG A 460 36.33 5.37 -2.13
N PRO A 461 36.79 5.73 -3.33
CA PRO A 461 38.00 5.16 -3.82
C PRO A 461 38.89 5.25 -2.60
N ARG A 462 39.30 4.10 -2.10
CA ARG A 462 40.30 4.01 -1.09
C ARG A 462 41.51 4.47 -1.90
N THR A 463 41.52 5.81 -2.08
CA THR A 463 42.73 6.48 -2.39
C THR A 463 43.64 5.88 -1.37
N LYS A 464 44.46 4.91 -1.86
CA LYS A 464 45.69 4.55 -1.18
C LYS A 464 46.09 5.88 -0.63
N LYS A 465 46.19 6.01 0.70
CA LYS A 465 46.92 7.09 1.30
C LYS A 465 48.30 6.96 0.67
N LEU A 466 48.44 7.52 -0.51
CA LEU A 466 49.67 8.14 -0.86
C LEU A 466 49.88 9.07 0.32
N LYS A 467 50.81 8.72 1.17
CA LYS A 467 51.43 9.65 2.07
C LYS A 467 51.93 10.76 1.14
N LEU A 468 51.05 11.72 0.83
CA LEU A 468 51.48 13.02 0.38
C LEU A 468 52.08 13.64 1.64
N SER A 469 53.36 13.55 1.67
CA SER A 469 54.22 14.43 2.42
C SER A 469 53.78 15.86 2.15
N SER A 470 53.73 16.66 3.23
CA SER A 470 53.46 18.10 3.26
C SER A 470 52.07 18.56 2.85
N SER A 471 51.24 18.76 3.89
CA SER A 471 50.02 19.55 3.85
C SER A 471 50.39 21.01 3.48
N GLN A 472 50.24 21.38 2.22
CA GLN A 472 50.12 22.80 1.90
C GLN A 472 48.74 23.26 2.40
N SER A 473 48.71 23.90 3.57
CA SER A 473 47.55 24.65 4.02
C SER A 473 47.40 25.87 3.13
N LEU A 474 46.15 26.07 2.62
CA LEU A 474 45.82 27.27 1.85
C LEU A 474 46.25 28.53 2.62
N THR A 475 46.87 29.47 1.93
CA THR A 475 47.13 30.80 2.49
C THR A 475 45.86 31.65 2.45
N GLY A 476 45.71 32.62 3.35
CA GLY A 476 44.59 33.55 3.36
C GLY A 476 44.39 34.27 2.02
N ASN A 477 45.49 34.59 1.32
CA ASN A 477 45.41 35.20 -0.01
C ASN A 477 44.83 34.26 -1.07
N GLN A 478 45.12 32.96 -1.04
CA GLN A 478 44.54 31.98 -1.96
C GLN A 478 43.02 31.87 -1.74
N VAL A 479 42.58 31.86 -0.49
CA VAL A 479 41.14 31.87 -0.15
C VAL A 479 40.46 33.13 -0.68
N ARG A 480 41.07 34.31 -0.47
CA ARG A 480 40.57 35.60 -0.97
C ARG A 480 40.50 35.63 -2.50
N THR A 481 41.48 35.14 -3.19
CA THR A 481 41.52 35.08 -4.66
C THR A 481 40.48 34.12 -5.20
N GLY A 482 40.40 32.89 -4.70
CA GLY A 482 39.38 31.89 -5.11
C GLY A 482 37.94 32.40 -4.87
N ARG A 483 37.70 33.05 -3.74
CA ARG A 483 36.40 33.67 -3.47
C ARG A 483 36.04 34.78 -4.47
N LYS A 484 37.01 35.65 -4.81
CA LYS A 484 36.80 36.74 -5.79
C LYS A 484 36.55 36.19 -7.19
N ILE A 485 37.28 35.13 -7.61
CA ILE A 485 37.06 34.45 -8.90
C ILE A 485 35.59 33.92 -8.99
N LYS A 486 35.06 33.37 -7.91
CA LYS A 486 33.67 32.91 -7.86
C LYS A 486 32.64 34.07 -7.68
N GLY A 487 33.10 35.33 -7.59
CA GLY A 487 32.23 36.53 -7.42
C GLY A 487 31.57 36.64 -6.07
N TRP A 488 32.02 35.90 -5.04
CA TRP A 488 31.37 35.86 -3.75
C TRP A 488 31.84 36.92 -2.77
N SER A 489 30.94 37.43 -1.93
CA SER A 489 31.27 38.21 -0.74
C SER A 489 31.82 37.33 0.38
N GLN A 490 32.53 37.90 1.36
CA GLN A 490 32.97 37.17 2.54
C GLN A 490 31.79 36.54 3.33
N ALA A 491 30.66 37.21 3.33
CA ALA A 491 29.44 36.71 3.99
C ALA A 491 28.86 35.48 3.25
N GLN A 492 28.87 35.49 1.92
CA GLN A 492 28.43 34.34 1.12
C GLN A 492 29.35 33.14 1.30
N LEU A 493 30.68 33.32 1.24
CA LEU A 493 31.62 32.22 1.49
C LEU A 493 31.45 31.67 2.92
N ALA A 494 31.22 32.53 3.91
CA ALA A 494 30.96 32.14 5.30
C ALA A 494 29.69 31.30 5.42
N GLY A 495 28.62 31.71 4.73
CA GLY A 495 27.36 30.96 4.68
C GLY A 495 27.53 29.56 4.08
N PHE A 496 28.21 29.43 2.95
CA PHE A 496 28.47 28.13 2.32
C PHE A 496 29.33 27.19 3.17
N LEU A 497 30.24 27.74 3.95
CA LEU A 497 31.12 26.97 4.85
C LEU A 497 30.51 26.70 6.23
N GLY A 498 29.37 27.36 6.57
CA GLY A 498 28.73 27.26 7.87
C GLY A 498 29.56 27.89 9.00
N VAL A 499 30.25 29.01 8.71
CA VAL A 499 31.12 29.74 9.66
C VAL A 499 30.74 31.23 9.70
N SER A 500 31.27 31.98 10.68
CA SER A 500 31.04 33.43 10.73
C SER A 500 31.86 34.19 9.69
N GLN A 501 31.29 35.30 9.15
CA GLN A 501 32.01 36.21 8.24
C GLN A 501 33.30 36.74 8.87
N LYS A 502 33.31 37.01 10.18
CA LYS A 502 34.48 37.45 10.94
C LYS A 502 35.63 36.44 10.84
N LEU A 503 35.32 35.14 10.89
CA LEU A 503 36.31 34.07 10.73
C LEU A 503 36.93 34.09 9.33
N ILE A 504 36.13 34.24 8.26
CA ILE A 504 36.61 34.34 6.91
C ILE A 504 37.50 35.56 6.72
N SER A 505 37.11 36.73 7.26
CA SER A 505 37.91 37.94 7.23
C SER A 505 39.29 37.77 7.91
N LEU A 506 39.31 37.13 9.10
CA LEU A 506 40.56 36.83 9.82
C LEU A 506 41.47 35.85 9.06
N ILE A 507 40.91 34.85 8.39
CA ILE A 507 41.63 33.90 7.56
C ILE A 507 42.22 34.60 6.35
N GLU A 508 41.46 35.41 5.63
CA GLU A 508 41.92 36.14 4.43
C GLU A 508 43.00 37.16 4.74
N ARG A 509 43.05 37.72 5.97
CA ARG A 509 44.12 38.61 6.46
C ARG A 509 45.33 37.86 6.98
N GLY A 510 45.26 36.52 7.08
CA GLY A 510 46.33 35.71 7.64
C GLY A 510 46.43 35.76 9.19
N GLU A 511 45.48 36.39 9.88
CA GLU A 511 45.46 36.53 11.34
C GLU A 511 45.00 35.26 12.06
N ARG A 512 44.42 34.32 11.33
CA ARG A 512 43.97 33.04 11.90
C ARG A 512 44.31 31.88 10.96
N PRO A 513 44.97 30.83 11.47
CA PRO A 513 45.27 29.63 10.66
C PRO A 513 44.01 28.88 10.28
N ILE A 514 44.02 28.26 9.09
CA ILE A 514 42.94 27.45 8.58
C ILE A 514 43.05 26.04 9.18
N THR A 515 42.02 25.57 9.88
CA THR A 515 42.00 24.19 10.39
C THR A 515 41.94 23.21 9.21
N GLN A 516 42.53 22.02 9.35
CA GLN A 516 42.59 21.00 8.29
C GLN A 516 41.20 20.66 7.73
N LYS A 517 40.18 20.59 8.59
CA LYS A 517 38.79 20.34 8.20
C LYS A 517 38.16 21.48 7.40
N LEU A 518 38.50 22.72 7.73
CA LEU A 518 38.04 23.91 7.03
C LEU A 518 38.80 24.08 5.70
N ASN A 519 40.10 23.79 5.66
CA ASN A 519 40.93 23.77 4.47
C ASN A 519 40.33 22.84 3.39
N GLN A 520 39.99 21.61 3.76
CA GLN A 520 39.36 20.65 2.85
C GLN A 520 38.01 21.13 2.30
N LYS A 521 37.20 21.83 3.13
CA LYS A 521 35.95 22.41 2.68
C LYS A 521 36.14 23.56 1.72
N ILE A 522 37.10 24.43 2.01
CA ILE A 522 37.44 25.59 1.17
C ILE A 522 37.98 25.12 -0.19
N CYS A 523 38.93 24.18 -0.21
CA CYS A 523 39.48 23.62 -1.46
C CYS A 523 38.35 23.03 -2.32
N LYS A 524 37.44 22.27 -1.71
CA LYS A 524 36.34 21.66 -2.43
C LYS A 524 35.32 22.68 -2.98
N LEU A 525 35.11 23.78 -2.25
CA LEU A 525 34.11 24.79 -2.61
C LEU A 525 34.65 25.78 -3.65
N LEU A 526 35.92 26.14 -3.53
CA LEU A 526 36.58 27.08 -4.43
C LEU A 526 37.28 26.39 -5.62
N GLU A 527 37.30 25.04 -5.64
CA GLU A 527 37.94 24.21 -6.68
C GLU A 527 39.45 24.53 -6.85
N ILE A 528 40.14 24.73 -5.70
CA ILE A 528 41.58 25.05 -5.63
C ILE A 528 42.36 24.03 -4.79
#